data_c0fe9fa8007077e74bd3889814b1bf40
#
_entry.id   c0fe9fa8007077e74bd3889814b1bf40
#
_cell.length_a   1.000
_cell.length_b   1.000
_cell.length_c   1.000
_cell.angle_alpha   90.00
_cell.angle_beta   90.00
_cell.angle_gamma   90.00
#
_symmetry.space_group_name_H-M   'P 1'
#
loop_
_entity.id
_entity.type
_entity.pdbx_description
1 polymer ?
#
loop_
_entity_poly.entity_id
_entity_poly.type
_entity_poly.pdbx_seq_one_letter_code
_entity_poly.pdbx_strand_id
1 'polypeptide(L)'
;MNEGRRLYYGWWLTIGLFIIGMLGPLGRYSVAAFIPFFSTELGWSRASIGLGQSISMWMYAFFVLLAGFLIDRFGSRKTFFVGGFLTAVGWILLSRIESLWGLYLSYGILMALPVSMTHLVPLQATARKWFSKKAGIVGGIMAAAFSVGSAIFMPVITGMAGSVGWRFTSLVCGIGFGVIIMSISFFVIRDTPESMGLHIDGTNSSSSFCSSDGSTISDISWQVSKVVRTLPLWLLLISYSMVGIPIQGTLASIIAWGVDTGSTATTAGLFMTAITVPSIVGKIGLGWCGDTYGKRRILFLAPVLGMLVMLYGWQYVSTPQTLIIFAVLTGITYGGPLALFAPFLGDVFGRANVGLLFGILTLGHGLIGGSGPLIWGKIYEIYGSYNVACLVCAACYAVAAMCILFVRPLQPPK
;
A
#
# COMPACT_ATOMS: atom_id res chain seq x y z
N MET A 1 31.14 -33.27 14.36
CA MET A 1 31.55 -31.85 14.44
C MET A 1 30.33 -31.04 14.04
N ASN A 2 29.80 -30.23 14.97
CA ASN A 2 28.62 -29.41 14.78
C ASN A 2 28.85 -28.39 13.65
N GLU A 3 28.31 -28.63 12.46
CA GLU A 3 28.05 -27.55 11.51
C GLU A 3 26.95 -26.67 12.14
N GLY A 4 27.38 -25.60 12.77
CA GLY A 4 26.47 -24.61 13.33
C GLY A 4 25.47 -24.22 12.25
N ARG A 5 24.19 -24.33 12.54
CA ARG A 5 23.07 -23.90 11.69
C ARG A 5 23.31 -22.46 11.24
N ARG A 6 24.05 -22.28 10.16
CA ARG A 6 24.16 -20.96 9.52
C ARG A 6 22.77 -20.60 9.02
N LEU A 7 22.26 -19.48 9.53
CA LEU A 7 20.96 -18.97 9.13
C LEU A 7 20.94 -18.85 7.60
N TYR A 8 19.94 -19.44 6.93
CA TYR A 8 19.81 -19.35 5.48
C TYR A 8 19.83 -17.87 5.02
N TYR A 9 20.66 -17.55 4.03
CA TYR A 9 20.87 -16.16 3.58
C TYR A 9 19.55 -15.46 3.17
N GLY A 10 18.57 -16.22 2.70
CA GLY A 10 17.24 -15.70 2.39
C GLY A 10 16.59 -14.92 3.54
N TRP A 11 16.92 -15.21 4.81
CA TRP A 11 16.41 -14.44 5.95
C TRP A 11 17.07 -13.06 6.07
N TRP A 12 18.38 -12.96 5.80
CA TRP A 12 19.08 -11.68 5.73
C TRP A 12 18.55 -10.81 4.61
N LEU A 13 18.30 -11.43 3.45
CA LEU A 13 17.63 -10.76 2.33
C LEU A 13 16.22 -10.29 2.73
N THR A 14 15.46 -11.11 3.46
CA THR A 14 14.11 -10.74 3.95
C THR A 14 14.17 -9.52 4.85
N ILE A 15 15.14 -9.43 5.77
CA ILE A 15 15.35 -8.25 6.62
C ILE A 15 15.68 -7.03 5.75
N GLY A 16 16.57 -7.17 4.78
CA GLY A 16 16.91 -6.07 3.86
C GLY A 16 15.70 -5.58 3.06
N LEU A 17 14.92 -6.50 2.50
CA LEU A 17 13.68 -6.18 1.79
C LEU A 17 12.64 -5.52 2.70
N PHE A 18 12.54 -5.97 3.95
CA PHE A 18 11.64 -5.38 4.94
C PHE A 18 12.00 -3.92 5.22
N ILE A 19 13.29 -3.61 5.42
CA ILE A 19 13.76 -2.24 5.65
C ILE A 19 13.51 -1.37 4.40
N ILE A 20 13.77 -1.88 3.19
CA ILE A 20 13.44 -1.16 1.95
C ILE A 20 11.93 -0.87 1.88
N GLY A 21 11.09 -1.86 2.21
CA GLY A 21 9.64 -1.72 2.24
C GLY A 21 9.10 -0.79 3.34
N MET A 22 9.87 -0.58 4.42
CA MET A 22 9.56 0.42 5.43
C MET A 22 9.82 1.85 4.93
N LEU A 23 10.94 2.07 4.23
CA LEU A 23 11.44 3.41 3.88
C LEU A 23 10.94 3.91 2.53
N GLY A 24 10.92 3.05 1.51
CA GLY A 24 10.57 3.46 0.14
C GLY A 24 9.17 4.09 0.02
N PRO A 25 8.11 3.47 0.56
CA PRO A 25 6.76 4.01 0.49
C PRO A 25 6.53 5.31 1.27
N LEU A 26 7.42 5.67 2.22
CA LEU A 26 7.30 6.92 2.98
C LEU A 26 7.32 8.14 2.07
N GLY A 27 8.03 8.09 0.96
CA GLY A 27 7.99 9.13 -0.07
C GLY A 27 6.57 9.45 -0.54
N ARG A 28 5.71 8.43 -0.68
CA ARG A 28 4.32 8.59 -1.12
C ARG A 28 3.43 9.28 -0.09
N TYR A 29 3.68 9.09 1.20
CA TYR A 29 2.83 9.63 2.27
C TYR A 29 3.46 10.84 2.96
N SER A 30 4.68 11.25 2.58
CA SER A 30 5.37 12.40 3.17
C SER A 30 4.58 13.69 3.07
N VAL A 31 3.93 13.93 1.93
CA VAL A 31 3.12 15.13 1.72
C VAL A 31 1.95 15.22 2.71
N ALA A 32 1.41 14.08 3.18
CA ALA A 32 0.39 14.10 4.25
C ALA A 32 0.91 14.75 5.55
N ALA A 33 2.21 14.56 5.88
CA ALA A 33 2.84 15.21 7.01
C ALA A 33 3.08 16.71 6.78
N PHE A 34 3.19 17.14 5.52
CA PHE A 34 3.52 18.50 5.16
C PHE A 34 2.33 19.39 4.79
N ILE A 35 1.12 18.83 4.66
CA ILE A 35 -0.10 19.58 4.32
C ILE A 35 -0.29 20.83 5.20
N PRO A 36 -0.18 20.77 6.56
CA PRO A 36 -0.35 21.94 7.40
C PRO A 36 0.67 23.06 7.04
N PHE A 37 1.92 22.67 6.80
CA PHE A 37 2.99 23.62 6.47
C PHE A 37 2.83 24.21 5.07
N PHE A 38 2.44 23.42 4.08
CA PHE A 38 2.16 23.91 2.73
C PHE A 38 1.00 24.91 2.71
N SER A 39 -0.03 24.65 3.52
CA SER A 39 -1.18 25.55 3.61
C SER A 39 -0.82 26.87 4.31
N THR A 40 0.03 26.85 5.36
CA THR A 40 0.39 28.04 6.12
C THR A 40 1.53 28.85 5.47
N GLU A 41 2.58 28.19 4.95
CA GLU A 41 3.75 28.87 4.41
C GLU A 41 3.60 29.25 2.93
N LEU A 42 2.99 28.36 2.11
CA LEU A 42 2.88 28.55 0.66
C LEU A 42 1.48 29.01 0.24
N GLY A 43 0.52 29.05 1.17
CA GLY A 43 -0.86 29.44 0.88
C GLY A 43 -1.60 28.47 -0.05
N TRP A 44 -1.13 27.22 -0.18
CA TRP A 44 -1.74 26.25 -1.09
C TRP A 44 -3.00 25.63 -0.49
N SER A 45 -4.00 25.50 -1.36
CA SER A 45 -5.24 24.86 -0.98
C SER A 45 -5.07 23.35 -0.76
N ARG A 46 -5.84 22.78 0.15
CA ARG A 46 -5.80 21.32 0.42
C ARG A 46 -6.19 20.49 -0.79
N ALA A 47 -7.05 21.01 -1.68
CA ALA A 47 -7.38 20.32 -2.92
C ALA A 47 -6.21 20.31 -3.90
N SER A 48 -5.46 21.41 -4.03
CA SER A 48 -4.27 21.46 -4.89
C SER A 48 -3.18 20.51 -4.39
N ILE A 49 -2.97 20.44 -3.08
CA ILE A 49 -2.06 19.47 -2.47
C ILE A 49 -2.58 18.02 -2.67
N GLY A 50 -3.86 17.81 -2.44
CA GLY A 50 -4.53 16.53 -2.66
C GLY A 50 -4.47 16.06 -4.13
N LEU A 51 -4.51 16.99 -5.09
CA LEU A 51 -4.28 16.68 -6.51
C LEU A 51 -2.85 16.14 -6.72
N GLY A 52 -1.83 16.73 -6.11
CA GLY A 52 -0.46 16.21 -6.16
C GLY A 52 -0.35 14.79 -5.63
N GLN A 53 -1.04 14.49 -4.52
CA GLN A 53 -1.11 13.14 -3.96
C GLN A 53 -1.86 12.17 -4.88
N SER A 54 -2.95 12.60 -5.51
CA SER A 54 -3.69 11.79 -6.48
C SER A 54 -2.86 11.51 -7.74
N ILE A 55 -2.14 12.50 -8.27
CA ILE A 55 -1.19 12.30 -9.39
C ILE A 55 -0.15 11.25 -9.02
N SER A 56 0.42 11.32 -7.81
CA SER A 56 1.39 10.31 -7.34
C SER A 56 0.80 8.90 -7.33
N MET A 57 -0.47 8.74 -6.96
CA MET A 57 -1.14 7.45 -6.97
C MET A 57 -1.43 6.94 -8.37
N TRP A 58 -1.86 7.82 -9.27
CA TRP A 58 -2.09 7.47 -10.68
C TRP A 58 -0.80 7.05 -11.35
N MET A 59 0.28 7.81 -11.16
CA MET A 59 1.59 7.46 -11.71
C MET A 59 2.15 6.18 -11.10
N TYR A 60 1.97 5.96 -9.79
CA TYR A 60 2.33 4.70 -9.15
C TYR A 60 1.64 3.49 -9.81
N ALA A 61 0.35 3.59 -10.13
CA ALA A 61 -0.40 2.52 -10.77
C ALA A 61 0.18 2.12 -12.15
N PHE A 62 0.72 3.08 -12.90
CA PHE A 62 1.43 2.81 -14.14
C PHE A 62 2.86 2.29 -13.91
N PHE A 63 3.61 2.94 -13.01
CA PHE A 63 5.01 2.60 -12.78
C PHE A 63 5.21 1.26 -12.07
N VAL A 64 4.21 0.73 -11.37
CA VAL A 64 4.33 -0.62 -10.77
C VAL A 64 4.50 -1.71 -11.84
N LEU A 65 3.91 -1.53 -13.01
CA LEU A 65 4.10 -2.45 -14.16
C LEU A 65 5.55 -2.34 -14.69
N LEU A 66 6.04 -1.11 -14.81
CA LEU A 66 7.43 -0.85 -15.20
C LEU A 66 8.41 -1.44 -14.17
N ALA A 67 8.13 -1.30 -12.87
CA ALA A 67 8.99 -1.85 -11.82
C ALA A 67 9.10 -3.38 -11.90
N GLY A 68 7.99 -4.08 -12.19
CA GLY A 68 8.00 -5.52 -12.46
C GLY A 68 8.93 -5.88 -13.63
N PHE A 69 8.77 -5.20 -14.77
CA PHE A 69 9.62 -5.39 -15.93
C PHE A 69 11.12 -5.12 -15.64
N LEU A 70 11.42 -4.07 -14.86
CA LEU A 70 12.80 -3.73 -14.50
C LEU A 70 13.44 -4.83 -13.64
N ILE A 71 12.71 -5.41 -12.69
CA ILE A 71 13.20 -6.52 -11.85
C ILE A 71 13.48 -7.77 -12.68
N ASP A 72 12.61 -8.07 -13.64
CA ASP A 72 12.78 -9.25 -14.47
C ASP A 72 13.95 -9.10 -15.44
N ARG A 73 14.18 -7.88 -15.98
CA ARG A 73 15.23 -7.62 -16.97
C ARG A 73 16.58 -7.31 -16.35
N PHE A 74 16.64 -6.52 -15.30
CA PHE A 74 17.89 -5.99 -14.71
C PHE A 74 18.23 -6.60 -13.35
N GLY A 75 17.34 -7.38 -12.76
CA GLY A 75 17.47 -7.96 -11.44
C GLY A 75 16.99 -7.03 -10.32
N SER A 76 16.76 -7.63 -9.16
CA SER A 76 16.25 -6.95 -7.97
C SER A 76 17.26 -5.95 -7.39
N ARG A 77 18.55 -6.35 -7.35
CA ARG A 77 19.64 -5.55 -6.77
C ARG A 77 19.75 -4.18 -7.44
N LYS A 78 19.83 -4.15 -8.77
CA LYS A 78 19.97 -2.91 -9.56
C LYS A 78 18.70 -2.07 -9.46
N THR A 79 17.54 -2.69 -9.53
CA THR A 79 16.25 -2.00 -9.47
C THR A 79 16.08 -1.29 -8.13
N PHE A 80 16.35 -1.95 -6.98
CA PHE A 80 16.27 -1.29 -5.68
C PHE A 80 17.35 -0.23 -5.48
N PHE A 81 18.57 -0.42 -6.02
CA PHE A 81 19.61 0.58 -5.94
C PHE A 81 19.22 1.88 -6.67
N VAL A 82 18.71 1.76 -7.90
CA VAL A 82 18.18 2.91 -8.67
C VAL A 82 16.97 3.51 -7.96
N GLY A 83 16.09 2.67 -7.41
CA GLY A 83 14.96 3.12 -6.60
C GLY A 83 15.40 3.96 -5.39
N GLY A 84 16.47 3.55 -4.67
CA GLY A 84 17.04 4.32 -3.57
C GLY A 84 17.62 5.67 -4.00
N PHE A 85 18.37 5.68 -5.10
CA PHE A 85 18.91 6.92 -5.68
C PHE A 85 17.79 7.90 -6.09
N LEU A 86 16.78 7.41 -6.81
CA LEU A 86 15.63 8.23 -7.22
C LEU A 86 14.79 8.68 -6.02
N THR A 87 14.72 7.89 -4.94
CA THR A 87 14.10 8.32 -3.68
C THR A 87 14.81 9.53 -3.11
N ALA A 88 16.16 9.49 -3.01
CA ALA A 88 16.94 10.64 -2.55
C ALA A 88 16.68 11.86 -3.41
N VAL A 89 16.76 11.73 -4.74
CA VAL A 89 16.53 12.84 -5.69
C VAL A 89 15.13 13.43 -5.53
N GLY A 90 14.09 12.56 -5.45
CA GLY A 90 12.70 13.01 -5.31
C GLY A 90 12.46 13.82 -4.04
N TRP A 91 12.99 13.37 -2.89
CA TRP A 91 12.89 14.10 -1.63
C TRP A 91 13.71 15.41 -1.64
N ILE A 92 14.91 15.43 -2.25
CA ILE A 92 15.73 16.63 -2.39
C ILE A 92 14.99 17.65 -3.26
N LEU A 93 14.37 17.24 -4.36
CA LEU A 93 13.57 18.14 -5.20
C LEU A 93 12.32 18.62 -4.45
N LEU A 94 11.67 17.75 -3.67
CA LEU A 94 10.54 18.14 -2.82
C LEU A 94 10.94 19.23 -1.81
N SER A 95 12.17 19.21 -1.27
CA SER A 95 12.65 20.24 -0.33
C SER A 95 12.78 21.64 -0.94
N ARG A 96 12.81 21.72 -2.27
CA ARG A 96 13.05 22.99 -3.02
C ARG A 96 11.83 23.49 -3.77
N ILE A 97 10.66 22.92 -3.54
CA ILE A 97 9.45 23.36 -4.24
C ILE A 97 9.00 24.75 -3.75
N GLU A 98 8.56 25.57 -4.70
CA GLU A 98 8.00 26.90 -4.48
C GLU A 98 6.68 27.10 -5.24
N SER A 99 6.32 26.15 -6.09
CA SER A 99 5.11 26.19 -6.91
C SER A 99 4.36 24.86 -6.90
N LEU A 100 3.06 24.89 -7.19
CA LEU A 100 2.24 23.69 -7.34
C LEU A 100 2.75 22.78 -8.47
N TRP A 101 3.25 23.35 -9.56
CA TRP A 101 3.88 22.57 -10.63
C TRP A 101 5.11 21.83 -10.15
N GLY A 102 5.93 22.48 -9.30
CA GLY A 102 7.05 21.80 -8.64
C GLY A 102 6.61 20.62 -7.81
N LEU A 103 5.50 20.74 -7.05
CA LEU A 103 4.91 19.63 -6.29
C LEU A 103 4.43 18.50 -7.22
N TYR A 104 3.71 18.83 -8.30
CA TYR A 104 3.16 17.81 -9.21
C TYR A 104 4.25 17.05 -9.94
N LEU A 105 5.31 17.71 -10.36
CA LEU A 105 6.43 17.08 -11.06
C LEU A 105 7.32 16.28 -10.11
N SER A 106 7.78 16.89 -9.01
CA SER A 106 8.73 16.25 -8.09
C SER A 106 8.09 15.12 -7.28
N TYR A 107 6.95 15.41 -6.66
CA TYR A 107 6.25 14.46 -5.82
C TYR A 107 5.25 13.60 -6.62
N GLY A 108 4.43 14.23 -7.46
CA GLY A 108 3.37 13.54 -8.19
C GLY A 108 3.92 12.54 -9.20
N ILE A 109 4.92 12.91 -9.97
CA ILE A 109 5.46 12.07 -11.05
C ILE A 109 6.77 11.41 -10.63
N LEU A 110 7.79 12.19 -10.30
CA LEU A 110 9.13 11.65 -10.07
C LEU A 110 9.18 10.71 -8.86
N MET A 111 8.55 11.07 -7.73
CA MET A 111 8.56 10.24 -6.53
C MET A 111 7.74 8.96 -6.68
N ALA A 112 6.74 8.93 -7.56
CA ALA A 112 5.93 7.73 -7.80
C ALA A 112 6.76 6.58 -8.40
N LEU A 113 7.80 6.89 -9.18
CA LEU A 113 8.68 5.90 -9.80
C LEU A 113 9.50 5.11 -8.76
N PRO A 114 10.34 5.71 -7.89
CA PRO A 114 11.07 4.97 -6.87
C PRO A 114 10.15 4.27 -5.87
N VAL A 115 9.00 4.88 -5.52
CA VAL A 115 8.00 4.21 -4.67
C VAL A 115 7.51 2.92 -5.33
N SER A 116 7.25 2.91 -6.64
CA SER A 116 6.85 1.69 -7.35
C SER A 116 7.93 0.62 -7.35
N MET A 117 9.21 1.00 -7.37
CA MET A 117 10.35 0.08 -7.32
C MET A 117 10.62 -0.51 -5.94
N THR A 118 10.20 0.16 -4.85
CA THR A 118 10.52 -0.19 -3.46
C THR A 118 9.30 -0.63 -2.64
N HIS A 119 8.12 -0.72 -3.26
CA HIS A 119 6.88 -1.13 -2.60
C HIS A 119 6.60 -2.64 -2.73
N LEU A 120 5.44 -3.06 -2.28
CA LEU A 120 5.04 -4.44 -2.04
C LEU A 120 5.31 -5.41 -3.21
N VAL A 121 4.97 -5.03 -4.46
CA VAL A 121 5.05 -5.93 -5.62
C VAL A 121 6.50 -6.34 -5.91
N PRO A 122 7.46 -5.42 -6.07
CA PRO A 122 8.88 -5.75 -6.23
C PRO A 122 9.47 -6.56 -5.06
N LEU A 123 9.10 -6.22 -3.83
CA LEU A 123 9.58 -6.92 -2.64
C LEU A 123 9.11 -8.38 -2.64
N GLN A 124 7.83 -8.62 -2.90
CA GLN A 124 7.28 -9.97 -2.98
C GLN A 124 7.83 -10.77 -4.16
N ALA A 125 8.01 -10.13 -5.33
CA ALA A 125 8.62 -10.78 -6.49
C ALA A 125 10.04 -11.25 -6.19
N THR A 126 10.85 -10.43 -5.52
CA THR A 126 12.21 -10.79 -5.10
C THR A 126 12.19 -11.89 -4.05
N ALA A 127 11.34 -11.79 -3.04
CA ALA A 127 11.24 -12.78 -1.97
C ALA A 127 10.83 -14.18 -2.49
N ARG A 128 9.94 -14.26 -3.48
CA ARG A 128 9.51 -15.51 -4.11
C ARG A 128 10.63 -16.24 -4.86
N LYS A 129 11.66 -15.55 -5.31
CA LYS A 129 12.84 -16.18 -5.92
C LYS A 129 13.68 -16.97 -4.89
N TRP A 130 13.58 -16.62 -3.59
CA TRP A 130 14.35 -17.22 -2.49
C TRP A 130 13.56 -18.23 -1.67
N PHE A 131 12.22 -18.08 -1.61
CA PHE A 131 11.35 -18.91 -0.79
C PHE A 131 10.20 -19.48 -1.61
N SER A 132 10.03 -20.80 -1.52
CA SER A 132 8.90 -21.53 -2.08
C SER A 132 7.95 -21.99 -0.96
N LYS A 133 8.43 -22.82 -0.04
CA LYS A 133 7.62 -23.35 1.08
C LYS A 133 7.22 -22.27 2.08
N LYS A 134 8.07 -21.24 2.29
CA LYS A 134 7.84 -20.15 3.25
C LYS A 134 7.38 -18.84 2.57
N ALA A 135 7.02 -18.89 1.29
CA ALA A 135 6.62 -17.72 0.51
C ALA A 135 5.44 -16.94 1.12
N GLY A 136 4.48 -17.63 1.75
CA GLY A 136 3.35 -17.00 2.43
C GLY A 136 3.79 -16.18 3.65
N ILE A 137 4.65 -16.73 4.51
CA ILE A 137 5.16 -16.02 5.70
C ILE A 137 5.97 -14.80 5.27
N VAL A 138 6.91 -14.98 4.33
CA VAL A 138 7.75 -13.88 3.85
C VAL A 138 6.92 -12.82 3.14
N GLY A 139 5.91 -13.21 2.36
CA GLY A 139 4.95 -12.30 1.74
C GLY A 139 4.17 -11.47 2.76
N GLY A 140 3.76 -12.08 3.88
CA GLY A 140 3.12 -11.40 5.01
C GLY A 140 4.05 -10.39 5.70
N ILE A 141 5.32 -10.75 5.91
CA ILE A 141 6.35 -9.84 6.44
C ILE A 141 6.51 -8.63 5.53
N MET A 142 6.61 -8.83 4.20
CA MET A 142 6.70 -7.73 3.24
C MET A 142 5.46 -6.83 3.26
N ALA A 143 4.27 -7.41 3.41
CA ALA A 143 3.02 -6.64 3.49
C ALA A 143 2.92 -5.80 4.77
N ALA A 144 3.56 -6.21 5.87
CA ALA A 144 3.62 -5.46 7.11
C ALA A 144 4.64 -4.30 7.08
N ALA A 145 5.66 -4.36 6.21
CA ALA A 145 6.78 -3.41 6.19
C ALA A 145 6.31 -1.96 6.09
N PHE A 146 5.37 -1.64 5.16
CA PHE A 146 4.81 -0.30 5.04
C PHE A 146 4.11 0.16 6.33
N SER A 147 3.31 -0.70 6.95
CA SER A 147 2.57 -0.34 8.18
C SER A 147 3.52 -0.02 9.33
N VAL A 148 4.57 -0.83 9.49
CA VAL A 148 5.62 -0.62 10.51
C VAL A 148 6.43 0.65 10.19
N GLY A 149 6.83 0.83 8.93
CA GLY A 149 7.55 2.03 8.49
C GLY A 149 6.76 3.31 8.74
N SER A 150 5.49 3.34 8.34
CA SER A 150 4.62 4.49 8.57
C SER A 150 4.40 4.77 10.06
N ALA A 151 4.20 3.71 10.88
CA ALA A 151 3.99 3.86 12.31
C ALA A 151 5.18 4.50 13.04
N ILE A 152 6.40 4.20 12.61
CA ILE A 152 7.63 4.70 13.21
C ILE A 152 8.00 6.07 12.64
N PHE A 153 8.05 6.18 11.31
CA PHE A 153 8.66 7.34 10.67
C PHE A 153 7.70 8.52 10.46
N MET A 154 6.38 8.31 10.36
CA MET A 154 5.48 9.45 10.15
C MET A 154 5.44 10.42 11.34
N PRO A 155 5.37 9.95 12.61
CA PRO A 155 5.51 10.86 13.76
C PRO A 155 6.86 11.58 13.79
N VAL A 156 7.97 10.89 13.42
CA VAL A 156 9.31 11.49 13.36
C VAL A 156 9.37 12.57 12.28
N ILE A 157 8.89 12.28 11.06
CA ILE A 157 8.86 13.23 9.94
C ILE A 157 8.00 14.45 10.32
N THR A 158 6.83 14.23 10.91
CA THR A 158 5.92 15.32 11.29
C THR A 158 6.51 16.17 12.42
N GLY A 159 7.14 15.54 13.42
CA GLY A 159 7.81 16.21 14.53
C GLY A 159 9.02 17.03 14.07
N MET A 160 9.86 16.47 13.19
CA MET A 160 10.97 17.19 12.56
C MET A 160 10.46 18.37 11.73
N ALA A 161 9.41 18.18 10.93
CA ALA A 161 8.83 19.26 10.13
C ALA A 161 8.34 20.42 11.01
N GLY A 162 7.80 20.13 12.19
CA GLY A 162 7.38 21.14 13.17
C GLY A 162 8.52 21.85 13.89
N SER A 163 9.70 21.21 14.03
CA SER A 163 10.83 21.79 14.78
C SER A 163 11.87 22.49 13.90
N VAL A 164 12.25 21.86 12.78
CA VAL A 164 13.33 22.35 11.89
C VAL A 164 12.82 22.74 10.49
N GLY A 165 11.51 22.64 10.28
CA GLY A 165 10.85 22.93 9.01
C GLY A 165 10.83 21.76 8.03
N TRP A 166 9.81 21.75 7.17
CA TRP A 166 9.57 20.66 6.23
C TRP A 166 10.63 20.52 5.13
N ARG A 167 11.26 21.65 4.72
CA ARG A 167 12.33 21.65 3.71
C ARG A 167 13.56 20.89 4.20
N PHE A 168 14.03 21.21 5.41
CA PHE A 168 15.17 20.51 6.01
C PHE A 168 14.84 19.05 6.31
N THR A 169 13.65 18.78 6.83
CA THR A 169 13.16 17.42 7.06
C THR A 169 13.15 16.59 5.76
N SER A 170 12.65 17.16 4.66
CA SER A 170 12.67 16.48 3.36
C SER A 170 14.09 16.17 2.89
N LEU A 171 15.03 17.11 3.05
CA LEU A 171 16.43 16.91 2.67
C LEU A 171 17.08 15.75 3.47
N VAL A 172 16.95 15.79 4.79
CA VAL A 172 17.53 14.76 5.69
C VAL A 172 16.91 13.39 5.42
N CYS A 173 15.58 13.30 5.32
CA CYS A 173 14.88 12.05 5.02
C CYS A 173 15.28 11.51 3.63
N GLY A 174 15.38 12.40 2.63
CA GLY A 174 15.76 12.00 1.28
C GLY A 174 17.15 11.38 1.21
N ILE A 175 18.15 12.05 1.78
CA ILE A 175 19.52 11.55 1.84
C ILE A 175 19.57 10.27 2.69
N GLY A 176 18.98 10.29 3.89
CA GLY A 176 19.01 9.16 4.81
C GLY A 176 18.35 7.90 4.23
N PHE A 177 17.11 8.01 3.77
CA PHE A 177 16.39 6.87 3.21
C PHE A 177 17.01 6.37 1.91
N GLY A 178 17.42 7.29 1.02
CA GLY A 178 18.08 6.93 -0.22
C GLY A 178 19.39 6.17 0.03
N VAL A 179 20.25 6.68 0.91
CA VAL A 179 21.53 6.03 1.27
C VAL A 179 21.29 4.66 1.90
N ILE A 180 20.34 4.53 2.83
CA ILE A 180 20.02 3.24 3.46
C ILE A 180 19.53 2.24 2.41
N ILE A 181 18.58 2.63 1.53
CA ILE A 181 18.06 1.76 0.48
C ILE A 181 19.19 1.35 -0.49
N MET A 182 20.02 2.28 -0.94
CA MET A 182 21.17 1.98 -1.82
C MET A 182 22.16 1.03 -1.15
N SER A 183 22.50 1.27 0.13
CA SER A 183 23.44 0.43 0.89
C SER A 183 22.89 -1.00 1.04
N ILE A 184 21.63 -1.16 1.45
CA ILE A 184 21.00 -2.48 1.57
C ILE A 184 20.95 -3.16 0.19
N SER A 185 20.59 -2.44 -0.85
CA SER A 185 20.53 -2.98 -2.21
C SER A 185 21.90 -3.47 -2.67
N PHE A 186 22.97 -2.74 -2.35
CA PHE A 186 24.34 -3.09 -2.76
C PHE A 186 24.91 -4.25 -1.95
N PHE A 187 24.78 -4.24 -0.62
CA PHE A 187 25.43 -5.21 0.26
C PHE A 187 24.59 -6.45 0.55
N VAL A 188 23.25 -6.32 0.64
CA VAL A 188 22.37 -7.38 1.12
C VAL A 188 21.56 -8.00 0.00
N ILE A 189 21.05 -7.21 -0.97
CA ILE A 189 20.18 -7.78 -2.00
C ILE A 189 20.98 -8.58 -3.01
N ARG A 190 20.53 -9.80 -3.28
CA ARG A 190 21.01 -10.70 -4.33
C ARG A 190 19.81 -11.13 -5.18
N ASP A 191 20.03 -11.34 -6.46
CA ASP A 191 18.95 -11.57 -7.41
C ASP A 191 18.33 -12.96 -7.26
N THR A 192 19.16 -13.98 -7.10
CA THR A 192 18.73 -15.38 -6.96
C THR A 192 19.64 -16.15 -6.01
N PRO A 193 19.13 -17.21 -5.33
CA PRO A 193 19.98 -18.05 -4.46
C PRO A 193 21.09 -18.77 -5.23
N GLU A 194 20.86 -19.14 -6.50
CA GLU A 194 21.81 -19.83 -7.35
C GLU A 194 23.05 -18.99 -7.60
N SER A 195 22.93 -17.66 -7.66
CA SER A 195 24.07 -16.73 -7.79
C SER A 195 25.07 -16.80 -6.63
N MET A 196 24.67 -17.43 -5.51
CA MET A 196 25.48 -17.66 -4.32
C MET A 196 25.76 -19.17 -4.08
N GLY A 197 25.41 -20.03 -5.03
CA GLY A 197 25.53 -21.49 -4.85
C GLY A 197 24.56 -22.06 -3.80
N LEU A 198 23.46 -21.36 -3.53
CA LEU A 198 22.43 -21.76 -2.56
C LEU A 198 21.19 -22.29 -3.31
N HIS A 199 20.44 -23.15 -2.65
CA HIS A 199 19.16 -23.63 -3.13
C HIS A 199 17.98 -22.85 -2.53
N ILE A 200 16.84 -22.86 -3.21
CA ILE A 200 15.59 -22.28 -2.73
C ILE A 200 15.24 -22.92 -1.38
N ASP A 201 14.76 -22.13 -0.42
CA ASP A 201 14.47 -22.54 0.97
C ASP A 201 15.68 -23.09 1.75
N GLY A 202 16.90 -23.06 1.21
CA GLY A 202 18.10 -23.62 1.83
C GLY A 202 18.12 -25.15 1.91
N THR A 203 17.32 -25.83 1.10
CA THR A 203 17.23 -27.32 1.12
C THR A 203 18.05 -27.91 -0.02
N ASN A 204 18.99 -28.82 0.29
CA ASN A 204 19.85 -29.54 -0.68
C ASN A 204 19.09 -30.62 -1.48
N SER A 205 17.79 -30.70 -1.40
CA SER A 205 17.03 -31.73 -2.12
C SER A 205 16.59 -31.19 -3.48
N SER A 206 17.21 -31.73 -4.53
CA SER A 206 16.68 -31.80 -5.90
C SER A 206 15.39 -32.63 -5.96
N SER A 207 14.42 -32.32 -5.13
CA SER A 207 13.07 -32.84 -5.29
C SER A 207 12.38 -32.00 -6.35
N SER A 208 12.39 -32.52 -7.59
CA SER A 208 11.43 -32.23 -8.65
C SER A 208 10.12 -31.72 -8.07
N PHE A 209 9.60 -30.67 -8.66
CA PHE A 209 8.24 -30.20 -8.47
C PHE A 209 7.25 -31.34 -8.76
N CYS A 210 7.06 -32.24 -7.80
CA CYS A 210 5.86 -33.02 -7.71
C CYS A 210 4.91 -32.21 -6.83
N SER A 211 3.94 -31.60 -7.47
CA SER A 211 2.73 -31.09 -6.85
C SER A 211 2.06 -32.27 -6.11
N SER A 212 2.40 -32.45 -4.83
CA SER A 212 1.71 -33.40 -3.96
C SER A 212 0.42 -32.74 -3.49
N ASP A 213 -0.53 -32.65 -4.37
CA ASP A 213 -1.94 -32.69 -3.99
C ASP A 213 -2.70 -33.32 -5.15
N GLY A 214 -2.97 -34.63 -4.99
CA GLY A 214 -3.77 -35.42 -5.90
C GLY A 214 -5.27 -35.12 -5.82
N SER A 215 -5.64 -33.85 -5.76
CA SER A 215 -6.97 -33.38 -6.05
C SER A 215 -6.98 -32.88 -7.50
N THR A 216 -7.43 -33.74 -8.41
CA THR A 216 -7.95 -33.36 -9.72
C THR A 216 -9.18 -32.47 -9.56
N ILE A 217 -8.99 -31.28 -9.00
CA ILE A 217 -9.87 -30.16 -9.30
C ILE A 217 -9.37 -29.70 -10.65
N SER A 218 -10.12 -29.98 -11.70
CA SER A 218 -9.92 -29.43 -13.03
C SER A 218 -9.69 -27.93 -12.88
N ASP A 219 -8.42 -27.48 -12.99
CA ASP A 219 -8.07 -26.07 -13.04
C ASP A 219 -8.67 -25.50 -14.33
N ILE A 220 -9.96 -25.19 -14.27
CA ILE A 220 -10.66 -24.47 -15.34
C ILE A 220 -10.11 -23.05 -15.30
N SER A 221 -9.02 -22.84 -16.03
CA SER A 221 -8.44 -21.51 -16.17
C SER A 221 -9.22 -20.75 -17.24
N TRP A 222 -9.95 -19.73 -16.81
CA TRP A 222 -10.62 -18.84 -17.72
C TRP A 222 -9.59 -18.03 -18.52
N GLN A 223 -9.78 -17.96 -19.84
CA GLN A 223 -9.01 -17.04 -20.68
C GLN A 223 -9.31 -15.60 -20.27
N VAL A 224 -8.28 -14.80 -20.05
CA VAL A 224 -8.41 -13.39 -19.60
C VAL A 224 -9.31 -12.57 -20.50
N SER A 225 -9.26 -12.79 -21.83
CA SER A 225 -10.12 -12.11 -22.81
C SER A 225 -11.61 -12.40 -22.59
N LYS A 226 -11.96 -13.58 -22.08
CA LYS A 226 -13.34 -13.92 -21.72
C LYS A 226 -13.72 -13.29 -20.37
N VAL A 227 -12.81 -13.33 -19.37
CA VAL A 227 -13.05 -12.77 -18.04
C VAL A 227 -13.32 -11.27 -18.07
N VAL A 228 -12.57 -10.51 -18.88
CA VAL A 228 -12.75 -9.06 -19.03
C VAL A 228 -14.16 -8.68 -19.53
N ARG A 229 -14.85 -9.59 -20.21
CA ARG A 229 -16.23 -9.37 -20.69
C ARG A 229 -17.29 -9.78 -19.67
N THR A 230 -16.91 -10.30 -18.50
CA THR A 230 -17.85 -10.78 -17.48
C THR A 230 -18.19 -9.70 -16.46
N LEU A 231 -19.45 -9.63 -16.06
CA LEU A 231 -19.92 -8.71 -15.02
C LEU A 231 -19.19 -8.88 -13.66
N PRO A 232 -18.90 -10.10 -13.16
CA PRO A 232 -18.19 -10.28 -11.89
C PRO A 232 -16.87 -9.56 -11.81
N LEU A 233 -16.06 -9.49 -12.88
CA LEU A 233 -14.79 -8.77 -12.86
C LEU A 233 -14.99 -7.27 -12.64
N TRP A 234 -15.95 -6.68 -13.35
CA TRP A 234 -16.23 -5.24 -13.22
C TRP A 234 -16.82 -4.89 -11.85
N LEU A 235 -17.67 -5.75 -11.28
CA LEU A 235 -18.18 -5.57 -9.93
C LEU A 235 -17.05 -5.62 -8.89
N LEU A 236 -16.11 -6.55 -9.04
CA LEU A 236 -14.92 -6.62 -8.18
C LEU A 236 -14.01 -5.42 -8.35
N LEU A 237 -13.81 -4.95 -9.59
CA LEU A 237 -13.00 -3.76 -9.87
C LEU A 237 -13.64 -2.52 -9.24
N ILE A 238 -14.95 -2.32 -9.41
CA ILE A 238 -15.67 -1.21 -8.79
C ILE A 238 -15.57 -1.32 -7.25
N SER A 239 -15.85 -2.49 -6.69
CA SER A 239 -15.79 -2.70 -5.24
C SER A 239 -14.40 -2.37 -4.68
N TYR A 240 -13.34 -2.90 -5.29
CA TYR A 240 -11.96 -2.66 -4.85
C TYR A 240 -11.55 -1.20 -4.99
N SER A 241 -11.99 -0.53 -6.06
CA SER A 241 -11.71 0.88 -6.32
C SER A 241 -12.49 1.80 -5.37
N MET A 242 -13.75 1.49 -5.08
CA MET A 242 -14.58 2.26 -4.14
C MET A 242 -14.07 2.17 -2.70
N VAL A 243 -13.51 1.03 -2.28
CA VAL A 243 -12.79 0.91 -0.99
C VAL A 243 -11.53 1.79 -0.98
N GLY A 244 -10.92 2.02 -2.13
CA GLY A 244 -9.71 2.84 -2.26
C GLY A 244 -9.90 4.31 -1.90
N ILE A 245 -11.01 4.94 -2.31
CA ILE A 245 -11.27 6.37 -2.10
C ILE A 245 -11.24 6.75 -0.60
N PRO A 246 -12.00 6.10 0.28
CA PRO A 246 -11.95 6.36 1.71
C PRO A 246 -10.57 6.19 2.32
N ILE A 247 -9.92 5.09 1.97
CA ILE A 247 -8.62 4.72 2.52
C ILE A 247 -7.55 5.74 2.14
N GLN A 248 -7.41 6.01 0.84
CA GLN A 248 -6.37 6.91 0.36
C GLN A 248 -6.63 8.35 0.79
N GLY A 249 -7.88 8.79 0.82
CA GLY A 249 -8.27 10.09 1.32
C GLY A 249 -7.96 10.25 2.82
N THR A 250 -8.31 9.26 3.64
CA THR A 250 -8.01 9.28 5.07
C THR A 250 -6.50 9.29 5.32
N LEU A 251 -5.73 8.38 4.70
CA LEU A 251 -4.28 8.33 4.86
C LEU A 251 -3.58 9.62 4.42
N ALA A 252 -4.11 10.29 3.40
CA ALA A 252 -3.57 11.55 2.91
C ALA A 252 -3.88 12.73 3.83
N SER A 253 -5.02 12.73 4.53
CA SER A 253 -5.54 13.89 5.24
C SER A 253 -5.52 13.77 6.76
N ILE A 254 -5.32 12.58 7.33
CA ILE A 254 -5.47 12.31 8.77
C ILE A 254 -4.58 13.18 9.65
N ILE A 255 -3.36 13.51 9.20
CA ILE A 255 -2.42 14.35 9.94
C ILE A 255 -2.93 15.80 9.95
N ALA A 256 -3.35 16.31 8.78
CA ALA A 256 -3.93 17.64 8.68
C ALA A 256 -5.23 17.77 9.50
N TRP A 257 -6.07 16.72 9.46
CA TRP A 257 -7.27 16.67 10.30
C TRP A 257 -6.94 16.66 11.80
N GLY A 258 -5.87 15.96 12.21
CA GLY A 258 -5.35 15.99 13.57
C GLY A 258 -4.96 17.39 14.03
N VAL A 259 -4.29 18.17 13.17
CA VAL A 259 -3.94 19.56 13.46
C VAL A 259 -5.21 20.43 13.58
N ASP A 260 -6.19 20.24 12.67
CA ASP A 260 -7.46 20.98 12.70
C ASP A 260 -8.30 20.71 13.97
N THR A 261 -8.16 19.51 14.57
CA THR A 261 -8.81 19.15 15.84
C THR A 261 -8.05 19.67 17.08
N GLY A 262 -6.96 20.45 16.89
CA GLY A 262 -6.19 21.08 17.96
C GLY A 262 -4.94 20.30 18.41
N SER A 263 -4.52 19.27 17.67
CA SER A 263 -3.27 18.56 17.96
C SER A 263 -2.04 19.33 17.46
N THR A 264 -0.92 19.20 18.18
CA THR A 264 0.37 19.72 17.68
C THR A 264 0.83 18.91 16.48
N ALA A 265 1.70 19.49 15.63
CA ALA A 265 2.25 18.78 14.47
C ALA A 265 2.90 17.43 14.86
N THR A 266 3.61 17.40 15.99
CA THR A 266 4.25 16.17 16.49
C THR A 266 3.23 15.09 16.86
N THR A 267 2.17 15.45 17.59
CA THR A 267 1.13 14.50 17.98
C THR A 267 0.24 14.09 16.81
N ALA A 268 0.07 14.96 15.82
CA ALA A 268 -0.71 14.67 14.61
C ALA A 268 -0.13 13.50 13.79
N GLY A 269 1.19 13.32 13.79
CA GLY A 269 1.84 12.16 13.19
C GLY A 269 1.41 10.81 13.79
N LEU A 270 1.01 10.79 15.08
CA LEU A 270 0.54 9.58 15.77
C LEU A 270 -0.81 9.08 15.24
N PHE A 271 -1.63 9.92 14.60
CA PHE A 271 -2.86 9.45 13.95
C PHE A 271 -2.58 8.50 12.79
N MET A 272 -1.46 8.70 12.07
CA MET A 272 -1.02 7.74 11.04
C MET A 272 -0.63 6.41 11.66
N THR A 273 0.06 6.43 12.80
CA THR A 273 0.37 5.23 13.60
C THR A 273 -0.91 4.53 14.07
N ALA A 274 -1.90 5.31 14.55
CA ALA A 274 -3.19 4.80 15.01
C ALA A 274 -4.03 4.15 13.88
N ILE A 275 -3.75 4.43 12.60
CA ILE A 275 -4.32 3.69 11.47
C ILE A 275 -3.45 2.47 11.14
N THR A 276 -2.14 2.66 10.99
CA THR A 276 -1.28 1.65 10.36
C THR A 276 -0.99 0.47 11.27
N VAL A 277 -0.86 0.65 12.57
CA VAL A 277 -0.66 -0.45 13.54
C VAL A 277 -1.90 -1.35 13.62
N PRO A 278 -3.11 -0.85 13.88
CA PRO A 278 -4.31 -1.68 13.88
C PRO A 278 -4.60 -2.33 12.51
N SER A 279 -4.12 -1.75 11.39
CA SER A 279 -4.29 -2.37 10.08
C SER A 279 -3.56 -3.71 9.96
N ILE A 280 -2.50 -3.95 10.73
CA ILE A 280 -1.81 -5.24 10.79
C ILE A 280 -2.76 -6.29 11.38
N VAL A 281 -3.41 -5.94 12.49
CA VAL A 281 -4.43 -6.80 13.13
C VAL A 281 -5.60 -7.05 12.18
N GLY A 282 -6.07 -6.00 11.49
CA GLY A 282 -7.12 -6.11 10.47
C GLY A 282 -6.76 -7.05 9.33
N LYS A 283 -5.52 -6.98 8.79
CA LYS A 283 -5.04 -7.86 7.72
C LYS A 283 -5.03 -9.34 8.15
N ILE A 284 -4.53 -9.62 9.36
CA ILE A 284 -4.43 -10.98 9.88
C ILE A 284 -5.82 -11.49 10.30
N GLY A 285 -6.55 -10.71 11.10
CA GLY A 285 -7.83 -11.12 11.67
C GLY A 285 -8.92 -11.30 10.62
N LEU A 286 -9.13 -10.31 9.74
CA LEU A 286 -10.13 -10.43 8.67
C LEU A 286 -9.70 -11.43 7.59
N GLY A 287 -8.39 -11.61 7.37
CA GLY A 287 -7.87 -12.70 6.53
C GLY A 287 -8.27 -14.06 7.08
N TRP A 288 -7.98 -14.32 8.36
CA TRP A 288 -8.37 -15.56 9.05
C TRP A 288 -9.89 -15.76 9.05
N CYS A 289 -10.66 -14.71 9.34
CA CYS A 289 -12.12 -14.78 9.25
C CYS A 289 -12.59 -15.14 7.82
N GLY A 290 -11.92 -14.61 6.79
CA GLY A 290 -12.22 -14.94 5.39
C GLY A 290 -12.02 -16.41 5.06
N ASP A 291 -10.96 -17.01 5.58
CA ASP A 291 -10.68 -18.44 5.41
C ASP A 291 -11.67 -19.32 6.19
N THR A 292 -12.11 -18.87 7.37
CA THR A 292 -13.00 -19.64 8.27
C THR A 292 -14.49 -19.51 7.89
N TYR A 293 -14.95 -18.27 7.64
CA TYR A 293 -16.39 -17.98 7.43
C TYR A 293 -16.75 -17.72 5.96
N GLY A 294 -15.76 -17.75 5.07
CA GLY A 294 -15.91 -17.56 3.64
C GLY A 294 -15.55 -16.12 3.19
N LYS A 295 -14.66 -16.04 2.21
CA LYS A 295 -14.07 -14.79 1.70
C LYS A 295 -15.12 -13.78 1.23
N ARG A 296 -16.17 -14.24 0.52
CA ARG A 296 -17.25 -13.36 0.05
C ARG A 296 -17.98 -12.65 1.19
N ARG A 297 -18.25 -13.36 2.30
CA ARG A 297 -18.95 -12.78 3.47
C ARG A 297 -18.10 -11.71 4.11
N ILE A 298 -16.80 -11.95 4.27
CA ILE A 298 -15.89 -10.98 4.89
C ILE A 298 -15.64 -9.79 3.95
N LEU A 299 -15.53 -10.02 2.64
CA LEU A 299 -15.42 -8.94 1.63
C LEU A 299 -16.69 -8.06 1.57
N PHE A 300 -17.85 -8.58 1.98
CA PHE A 300 -19.06 -7.78 2.18
C PHE A 300 -19.05 -7.05 3.53
N LEU A 301 -18.75 -7.75 4.61
CA LEU A 301 -18.81 -7.20 5.98
C LEU A 301 -17.74 -6.11 6.21
N ALA A 302 -16.54 -6.25 5.67
CA ALA A 302 -15.47 -5.27 5.88
C ALA A 302 -15.82 -3.88 5.33
N PRO A 303 -16.35 -3.69 4.11
CA PRO A 303 -16.87 -2.39 3.67
C PRO A 303 -18.07 -1.90 4.50
N VAL A 304 -18.96 -2.78 4.96
CA VAL A 304 -20.07 -2.38 5.84
C VAL A 304 -19.54 -1.81 7.18
N LEU A 305 -18.55 -2.48 7.78
CA LEU A 305 -17.86 -1.95 8.96
C LEU A 305 -17.15 -0.62 8.64
N GLY A 306 -16.48 -0.53 7.49
CA GLY A 306 -15.86 0.71 7.02
C GLY A 306 -16.87 1.85 6.85
N MET A 307 -18.05 1.55 6.32
CA MET A 307 -19.16 2.52 6.23
C MET A 307 -19.57 3.03 7.61
N LEU A 308 -19.74 2.15 8.59
CA LEU A 308 -20.10 2.56 9.96
C LEU A 308 -19.02 3.43 10.60
N VAL A 309 -17.74 3.10 10.36
CA VAL A 309 -16.60 3.92 10.82
C VAL A 309 -16.61 5.31 10.17
N MET A 310 -16.92 5.41 8.89
CA MET A 310 -17.03 6.70 8.20
C MET A 310 -18.23 7.51 8.74
N LEU A 311 -19.37 6.88 9.01
CA LEU A 311 -20.52 7.55 9.65
C LEU A 311 -20.17 8.05 11.05
N TYR A 312 -19.40 7.27 11.83
CA TYR A 312 -18.83 7.75 13.10
C TYR A 312 -17.94 8.98 12.88
N GLY A 313 -17.04 8.95 11.87
CA GLY A 313 -16.19 10.07 11.51
C GLY A 313 -16.96 11.34 11.16
N TRP A 314 -18.06 11.18 10.41
CA TRP A 314 -18.96 12.30 10.06
C TRP A 314 -19.59 12.96 11.27
N GLN A 315 -20.09 12.16 12.21
CA GLN A 315 -20.97 12.67 13.28
C GLN A 315 -20.21 13.03 14.56
N TYR A 316 -19.14 12.31 14.91
CA TYR A 316 -18.56 12.39 16.25
C TYR A 316 -17.13 12.93 16.29
N VAL A 317 -16.42 13.01 15.15
CA VAL A 317 -15.03 13.48 15.16
C VAL A 317 -14.99 15.00 15.23
N SER A 318 -14.66 15.50 16.42
CA SER A 318 -14.48 16.93 16.71
C SER A 318 -13.26 17.22 17.59
N THR A 319 -12.71 16.18 18.24
CA THR A 319 -11.57 16.29 19.16
C THR A 319 -10.47 15.30 18.79
N PRO A 320 -9.22 15.49 19.24
CA PRO A 320 -8.15 14.54 19.03
C PRO A 320 -8.48 13.11 19.52
N GLN A 321 -9.21 12.99 20.64
CA GLN A 321 -9.58 11.71 21.24
C GLN A 321 -10.57 10.94 20.34
N THR A 322 -11.58 11.61 19.81
CA THR A 322 -12.54 10.98 18.88
C THR A 322 -11.87 10.64 17.55
N LEU A 323 -10.89 11.44 17.10
CA LEU A 323 -10.09 11.17 15.91
C LEU A 323 -9.18 9.94 16.08
N ILE A 324 -8.61 9.71 17.29
CA ILE A 324 -7.83 8.48 17.56
C ILE A 324 -8.73 7.25 17.44
N ILE A 325 -9.93 7.26 18.00
CA ILE A 325 -10.88 6.16 17.89
C ILE A 325 -11.22 5.89 16.42
N PHE A 326 -11.52 6.94 15.65
CA PHE A 326 -11.77 6.85 14.22
C PHE A 326 -10.57 6.25 13.48
N ALA A 327 -9.34 6.68 13.79
CA ALA A 327 -8.11 6.18 13.16
C ALA A 327 -7.90 4.68 13.43
N VAL A 328 -8.06 4.24 14.68
CA VAL A 328 -7.94 2.82 15.07
C VAL A 328 -8.96 1.96 14.34
N LEU A 329 -10.23 2.37 14.35
CA LEU A 329 -11.31 1.64 13.69
C LEU A 329 -11.10 1.59 12.17
N THR A 330 -10.68 2.70 11.55
CA THR A 330 -10.30 2.75 10.14
C THR A 330 -9.16 1.78 9.84
N GLY A 331 -8.14 1.72 10.70
CA GLY A 331 -7.03 0.79 10.55
C GLY A 331 -7.50 -0.67 10.51
N ILE A 332 -8.33 -1.09 11.43
CA ILE A 332 -8.85 -2.46 11.49
C ILE A 332 -9.63 -2.81 10.21
N THR A 333 -10.52 -1.93 9.77
CA THR A 333 -11.38 -2.17 8.59
C THR A 333 -10.60 -2.12 7.26
N TYR A 334 -9.54 -1.31 7.20
CA TYR A 334 -8.68 -1.16 6.03
C TYR A 334 -7.92 -2.44 5.65
N GLY A 335 -7.44 -3.20 6.64
CA GLY A 335 -6.56 -4.34 6.40
C GLY A 335 -7.21 -5.49 5.66
N GLY A 336 -8.48 -5.79 5.95
CA GLY A 336 -9.16 -7.00 5.50
C GLY A 336 -9.35 -7.12 3.99
N PRO A 337 -9.92 -6.13 3.31
CA PRO A 337 -10.14 -6.20 1.87
C PRO A 337 -8.87 -6.47 1.08
N LEU A 338 -7.76 -5.79 1.41
CA LEU A 338 -6.48 -5.96 0.72
C LEU A 338 -5.94 -7.40 0.77
N ALA A 339 -6.20 -8.13 1.86
CA ALA A 339 -5.74 -9.50 2.02
C ALA A 339 -6.61 -10.51 1.24
N LEU A 340 -7.89 -10.22 1.04
CA LEU A 340 -8.88 -11.18 0.57
C LEU A 340 -9.21 -11.08 -0.92
N PHE A 341 -9.00 -9.92 -1.58
CA PHE A 341 -9.38 -9.76 -2.99
C PHE A 341 -8.62 -10.71 -3.92
N ALA A 342 -7.31 -10.87 -3.74
CA ALA A 342 -6.52 -11.78 -4.59
C ALA A 342 -6.92 -13.26 -4.43
N PRO A 343 -7.05 -13.82 -3.21
CA PRO A 343 -7.58 -15.17 -3.01
C PRO A 343 -9.01 -15.34 -3.55
N PHE A 344 -9.87 -14.34 -3.38
CA PHE A 344 -11.25 -14.41 -3.87
C PHE A 344 -11.35 -14.40 -5.40
N LEU A 345 -10.46 -13.68 -6.10
CA LEU A 345 -10.33 -13.78 -7.55
C LEU A 345 -10.01 -15.21 -7.99
N GLY A 346 -9.13 -15.90 -7.24
CA GLY A 346 -8.83 -17.31 -7.49
C GLY A 346 -10.04 -18.22 -7.34
N ASP A 347 -10.91 -17.92 -6.36
CA ASP A 347 -12.15 -18.71 -6.15
C ASP A 347 -13.20 -18.45 -7.24
N VAL A 348 -13.23 -17.25 -7.84
CA VAL A 348 -14.22 -16.86 -8.86
C VAL A 348 -13.78 -17.25 -10.28
N PHE A 349 -12.51 -17.08 -10.62
CA PHE A 349 -11.97 -17.21 -11.99
C PHE A 349 -10.93 -18.32 -12.18
N GLY A 350 -10.61 -19.07 -11.12
CA GLY A 350 -9.53 -20.06 -11.15
C GLY A 350 -8.15 -19.44 -10.88
N ARG A 351 -7.17 -20.31 -10.54
CA ARG A 351 -5.87 -19.87 -9.99
C ARG A 351 -4.86 -19.40 -11.04
N ALA A 352 -4.99 -19.81 -12.31
CA ALA A 352 -3.95 -19.63 -13.33
C ALA A 352 -3.68 -18.15 -13.67
N ASN A 353 -4.70 -17.29 -13.70
CA ASN A 353 -4.58 -15.89 -14.15
C ASN A 353 -4.81 -14.87 -13.03
N VAL A 354 -4.80 -15.30 -11.75
CA VAL A 354 -5.07 -14.42 -10.60
C VAL A 354 -4.15 -13.21 -10.57
N GLY A 355 -2.86 -13.38 -10.90
CA GLY A 355 -1.90 -12.29 -10.90
C GLY A 355 -2.25 -11.17 -11.87
N LEU A 356 -2.62 -11.51 -13.11
CA LEU A 356 -3.02 -10.53 -14.12
C LEU A 356 -4.37 -9.87 -13.78
N LEU A 357 -5.35 -10.65 -13.33
CA LEU A 357 -6.66 -10.14 -12.92
C LEU A 357 -6.54 -9.20 -11.71
N PHE A 358 -5.73 -9.57 -10.73
CA PHE A 358 -5.45 -8.70 -9.58
C PHE A 358 -4.67 -7.44 -9.99
N GLY A 359 -3.80 -7.53 -11.00
CA GLY A 359 -3.16 -6.38 -11.62
C GLY A 359 -4.17 -5.39 -12.21
N ILE A 360 -5.20 -5.88 -12.90
CA ILE A 360 -6.30 -5.04 -13.44
C ILE A 360 -7.07 -4.36 -12.29
N LEU A 361 -7.40 -5.10 -11.23
CA LEU A 361 -8.06 -4.51 -10.05
C LEU A 361 -7.18 -3.44 -9.39
N THR A 362 -5.89 -3.71 -9.25
CA THR A 362 -4.92 -2.77 -8.65
C THR A 362 -4.76 -1.50 -9.48
N LEU A 363 -4.79 -1.61 -10.81
CA LEU A 363 -4.79 -0.46 -11.70
C LEU A 363 -6.05 0.40 -11.51
N GLY A 364 -7.23 -0.22 -11.48
CA GLY A 364 -8.49 0.47 -11.17
C GLY A 364 -8.49 1.14 -9.80
N HIS A 365 -8.00 0.43 -8.77
CA HIS A 365 -7.84 0.98 -7.42
C HIS A 365 -6.86 2.18 -7.41
N GLY A 366 -5.76 2.10 -8.15
CA GLY A 366 -4.79 3.20 -8.26
C GLY A 366 -5.38 4.43 -8.93
N LEU A 367 -6.16 4.25 -9.98
CA LEU A 367 -6.78 5.35 -10.74
C LEU A 367 -8.00 5.94 -10.00
N ILE A 368 -8.97 5.12 -9.64
CA ILE A 368 -10.22 5.58 -9.01
C ILE A 368 -10.00 5.84 -7.51
N GLY A 369 -9.46 4.88 -6.78
CA GLY A 369 -9.17 5.02 -5.36
C GLY A 369 -8.11 6.08 -5.08
N GLY A 370 -7.14 6.23 -5.99
CA GLY A 370 -6.12 7.29 -5.96
C GLY A 370 -6.66 8.71 -6.07
N SER A 371 -7.91 8.91 -6.47
CA SER A 371 -8.58 10.21 -6.45
C SER A 371 -9.04 10.64 -5.04
N GLY A 372 -8.96 9.74 -4.04
CA GLY A 372 -9.36 10.02 -2.66
C GLY A 372 -8.78 11.30 -2.08
N PRO A 373 -7.46 11.56 -2.13
CA PRO A 373 -6.87 12.78 -1.59
C PRO A 373 -7.43 14.06 -2.21
N LEU A 374 -7.64 14.06 -3.54
CA LEU A 374 -8.26 15.18 -4.24
C LEU A 374 -9.71 15.42 -3.78
N ILE A 375 -10.50 14.36 -3.66
CA ILE A 375 -11.89 14.44 -3.21
C ILE A 375 -11.96 14.99 -1.79
N TRP A 376 -11.13 14.49 -0.86
CA TRP A 376 -11.07 14.97 0.51
C TRP A 376 -10.63 16.45 0.58
N GLY A 377 -9.62 16.84 -0.21
CA GLY A 377 -9.17 18.22 -0.28
C GLY A 377 -10.24 19.17 -0.82
N LYS A 378 -10.97 18.77 -1.87
CA LYS A 378 -12.08 19.55 -2.44
C LYS A 378 -13.24 19.72 -1.47
N ILE A 379 -13.63 18.66 -0.76
CA ILE A 379 -14.68 18.74 0.26
C ILE A 379 -14.25 19.66 1.39
N TYR A 380 -13.00 19.60 1.81
CA TYR A 380 -12.48 20.52 2.83
C TYR A 380 -12.52 21.98 2.37
N GLU A 381 -12.20 22.29 1.12
CA GLU A 381 -12.29 23.66 0.58
C GLU A 381 -13.72 24.21 0.62
N ILE A 382 -14.73 23.35 0.35
CA ILE A 382 -16.14 23.76 0.28
C ILE A 382 -16.75 23.91 1.67
N TYR A 383 -16.47 22.96 2.57
CA TYR A 383 -17.17 22.84 3.87
C TYR A 383 -16.30 23.24 5.07
N GLY A 384 -15.01 23.50 4.90
CA GLY A 384 -14.07 23.80 5.99
C GLY A 384 -13.82 22.63 6.96
N SER A 385 -14.27 21.41 6.62
CA SER A 385 -14.17 20.22 7.47
C SER A 385 -14.07 18.94 6.66
N TYR A 386 -13.37 17.96 7.21
CA TYR A 386 -13.29 16.60 6.66
C TYR A 386 -14.50 15.71 7.01
N ASN A 387 -15.36 16.13 7.92
CA ASN A 387 -16.51 15.32 8.35
C ASN A 387 -17.42 14.97 7.17
N VAL A 388 -17.68 15.93 6.26
CA VAL A 388 -18.51 15.69 5.06
C VAL A 388 -17.83 14.71 4.11
N ALA A 389 -16.49 14.68 4.06
CA ALA A 389 -15.76 13.70 3.27
C ALA A 389 -16.03 12.27 3.75
N CYS A 390 -16.18 12.08 5.07
CA CYS A 390 -16.55 10.79 5.64
C CYS A 390 -17.93 10.32 5.16
N LEU A 391 -18.91 11.22 4.97
CA LEU A 391 -20.23 10.86 4.44
C LEU A 391 -20.15 10.36 2.99
N VAL A 392 -19.38 11.03 2.15
CA VAL A 392 -19.13 10.60 0.78
C VAL A 392 -18.42 9.24 0.75
N CYS A 393 -17.46 9.05 1.66
CA CYS A 393 -16.74 7.78 1.81
C CYS A 393 -17.64 6.65 2.32
N ALA A 394 -18.60 6.93 3.19
CA ALA A 394 -19.61 5.96 3.61
C ALA A 394 -20.44 5.46 2.40
N ALA A 395 -20.82 6.37 1.50
CA ALA A 395 -21.51 5.99 0.25
C ALA A 395 -20.61 5.12 -0.65
N CYS A 396 -19.31 5.44 -0.76
CA CYS A 396 -18.37 4.59 -1.51
C CYS A 396 -18.28 3.18 -0.94
N TYR A 397 -18.21 3.04 0.38
CA TYR A 397 -18.21 1.74 1.04
C TYR A 397 -19.54 0.99 0.86
N ALA A 398 -20.69 1.68 0.88
CA ALA A 398 -21.99 1.08 0.59
C ALA A 398 -22.03 0.50 -0.84
N VAL A 399 -21.55 1.25 -1.83
CA VAL A 399 -21.43 0.78 -3.22
C VAL A 399 -20.50 -0.43 -3.29
N ALA A 400 -19.35 -0.39 -2.61
CA ALA A 400 -18.41 -1.52 -2.57
C ALA A 400 -19.05 -2.78 -2.01
N ALA A 401 -19.79 -2.68 -0.91
CA ALA A 401 -20.51 -3.79 -0.29
C ALA A 401 -21.60 -4.35 -1.23
N MET A 402 -22.40 -3.48 -1.84
CA MET A 402 -23.43 -3.89 -2.81
C MET A 402 -22.84 -4.64 -4.01
N CYS A 403 -21.72 -4.16 -4.55
CA CYS A 403 -21.06 -4.85 -5.66
C CYS A 403 -20.69 -6.30 -5.29
N ILE A 404 -20.16 -6.54 -4.09
CA ILE A 404 -19.82 -7.91 -3.64
C ILE A 404 -21.06 -8.82 -3.53
N LEU A 405 -22.21 -8.29 -3.13
CA LEU A 405 -23.45 -9.07 -3.05
C LEU A 405 -23.89 -9.61 -4.44
N PHE A 406 -23.59 -8.89 -5.51
CA PHE A 406 -23.97 -9.31 -6.87
C PHE A 406 -22.89 -10.18 -7.55
N VAL A 407 -21.68 -10.31 -6.98
CA VAL A 407 -20.67 -11.22 -7.52
C VAL A 407 -21.13 -12.67 -7.32
N ARG A 408 -21.34 -13.38 -8.41
CA ARG A 408 -21.61 -14.82 -8.42
C ARG A 408 -20.42 -15.54 -9.04
N PRO A 409 -20.00 -16.72 -8.49
CA PRO A 409 -19.00 -17.55 -9.14
C PRO A 409 -19.47 -17.90 -10.56
N LEU A 410 -18.55 -17.84 -11.51
CA LEU A 410 -18.86 -18.25 -12.88
C LEU A 410 -19.00 -19.78 -12.90
N GLN A 411 -20.05 -20.27 -13.57
CA GLN A 411 -20.16 -21.68 -13.86
C GLN A 411 -19.09 -22.08 -14.88
N PRO A 412 -18.44 -23.26 -14.75
CA PRO A 412 -17.47 -23.72 -15.73
C PRO A 412 -18.10 -23.73 -17.13
N PRO A 413 -17.35 -23.35 -18.17
CA PRO A 413 -17.84 -23.48 -19.53
C PRO A 413 -18.16 -24.96 -19.79
N LYS A 414 -19.38 -25.21 -20.27
CA LYS A 414 -19.82 -26.53 -20.74
C LYS A 414 -18.99 -26.97 -21.94
#